data_20ba19ebb53451661329f4676bef139b
#
_entry.id   20ba19ebb53451661329f4676bef139b
#
_cell.length_a   1.000
_cell.length_b   1.000
_cell.length_c   1.000
_cell.angle_alpha   90.00
_cell.angle_beta   90.00
_cell.angle_gamma   90.00
#
_symmetry.space_group_name_H-M   'P 1'
#
loop_
_entity.id
_entity.type
_entity.pdbx_description
1 polymer ?
#
loop_
_entity_poly.entity_id
_entity_poly.type
_entity_poly.pdbx_seq_one_letter_code
_entity_poly.pdbx_strand_id
1 'polypeptide(L)'
;ILTWESRTAFVYDAKTLEFKTSWKYPREGWGLTHDGKNLIASDGSSVLHFMDENFKSERKVVVKFEDRPVRWLNELEYIDGKIWANVYTSDEIVIIDPKDGRVEGVIDCRGLLPKELRTPDTDVLNGIAYDEKTGKIYLLHGDRLLAGMDAHIVAHRVGDGCHLCGGV
;
A
#
# COMPACT_ATOMS: atom_id res chain seq x y z
N ILE A 1 6.00 -11.81 -6.43
CA ILE A 1 6.89 -11.25 -5.39
C ILE A 1 7.89 -10.32 -6.06
N LEU A 2 7.98 -9.08 -5.62
CA LEU A 2 9.04 -8.16 -5.99
C LEU A 2 10.15 -8.20 -4.95
N THR A 3 11.37 -7.93 -5.40
CA THR A 3 12.53 -7.81 -4.52
C THR A 3 13.07 -6.38 -4.54
N TRP A 4 13.62 -5.98 -3.42
CA TRP A 4 14.21 -4.65 -3.26
C TRP A 4 15.53 -4.53 -4.04
N GLU A 5 16.65 -4.98 -3.46
CA GLU A 5 18.00 -4.78 -4.02
C GLU A 5 18.29 -5.60 -5.27
N SER A 6 17.83 -6.86 -5.31
CA SER A 6 18.11 -7.76 -6.44
C SER A 6 17.32 -7.40 -7.70
N ARG A 7 16.36 -6.48 -7.62
CA ARG A 7 15.56 -5.97 -8.75
C ARG A 7 15.03 -7.09 -9.63
N THR A 8 14.41 -8.07 -8.98
CA THR A 8 13.87 -9.26 -9.62
C THR A 8 12.41 -9.43 -9.20
N ALA A 9 11.58 -9.79 -10.14
CA ALA A 9 10.22 -10.24 -9.90
C ALA A 9 10.17 -11.76 -9.99
N PHE A 10 9.69 -12.44 -8.97
CA PHE A 10 9.50 -13.89 -8.95
C PHE A 10 8.02 -14.22 -9.06
N VAL A 11 7.70 -15.21 -9.88
CA VAL A 11 6.35 -15.71 -10.08
C VAL A 11 6.26 -17.14 -9.54
N TYR A 12 5.28 -17.35 -8.68
CA TYR A 12 4.98 -18.65 -8.07
C TYR A 12 3.53 -19.03 -8.37
N ASP A 13 3.24 -20.30 -8.35
CA ASP A 13 1.86 -20.77 -8.33
C ASP A 13 1.21 -20.40 -6.98
N ALA A 14 0.04 -19.77 -7.02
CA ALA A 14 -0.61 -19.28 -5.80
C ALA A 14 -1.12 -20.41 -4.89
N LYS A 15 -1.32 -21.63 -5.41
CA LYS A 15 -1.83 -22.77 -4.64
C LYS A 15 -0.73 -23.68 -4.14
N THR A 16 0.24 -23.98 -5.04
CA THR A 16 1.31 -24.95 -4.72
C THR A 16 2.57 -24.27 -4.19
N LEU A 17 2.70 -22.95 -4.36
CA LEU A 17 3.90 -22.15 -4.10
C LEU A 17 5.13 -22.61 -4.92
N GLU A 18 4.91 -23.38 -5.98
CA GLU A 18 5.98 -23.77 -6.90
C GLU A 18 6.46 -22.57 -7.72
N PHE A 19 7.77 -22.43 -7.81
CA PHE A 19 8.40 -21.42 -8.66
C PHE A 19 8.06 -21.66 -10.13
N LYS A 20 7.61 -20.61 -10.84
CA LYS A 20 7.30 -20.66 -12.27
C LYS A 20 8.33 -19.96 -13.13
N THR A 21 8.64 -18.71 -12.81
CA THR A 21 9.58 -17.90 -13.61
C THR A 21 10.04 -16.68 -12.83
N SER A 22 11.01 -15.97 -13.40
CA SER A 22 11.45 -14.67 -12.87
C SER A 22 11.75 -13.70 -14.01
N TRP A 23 11.62 -12.42 -13.71
CA TRP A 23 11.88 -11.32 -14.63
C TRP A 23 12.85 -10.34 -14.01
N LYS A 24 13.70 -9.72 -14.80
CA LYS A 24 14.42 -8.54 -14.35
C LYS A 24 13.43 -7.41 -14.15
N TYR A 25 13.46 -6.81 -12.96
CA TYR A 25 12.62 -5.68 -12.59
C TYR A 25 13.51 -4.42 -12.53
N PRO A 26 13.28 -3.39 -13.38
CA PRO A 26 14.26 -2.32 -13.61
C PRO A 26 14.37 -1.32 -12.46
N ARG A 27 13.67 -1.55 -11.34
CA ARG A 27 13.64 -0.68 -10.17
C ARG A 27 13.57 -1.48 -8.88
N GLU A 28 13.63 -0.82 -7.75
CA GLU A 28 13.33 -1.44 -6.46
C GLU A 28 11.86 -1.81 -6.38
N GLY A 29 11.55 -2.98 -5.84
CA GLY A 29 10.18 -3.41 -5.59
C GLY A 29 9.83 -3.17 -4.13
N TRP A 30 8.97 -2.18 -3.86
CA TRP A 30 8.55 -1.84 -2.52
C TRP A 30 7.16 -2.41 -2.23
N GLY A 31 6.15 -2.06 -2.99
CA GLY A 31 4.80 -2.58 -2.89
C GLY A 31 4.28 -3.14 -4.21
N LEU A 32 3.31 -4.04 -4.15
CA LEU A 32 2.70 -4.66 -5.32
C LEU A 32 1.25 -5.02 -5.02
N THR A 33 0.33 -4.49 -5.83
CA THR A 33 -1.08 -4.89 -5.84
C THR A 33 -1.58 -5.06 -7.27
N HIS A 34 -2.88 -5.28 -7.47
CA HIS A 34 -3.50 -5.36 -8.80
C HIS A 34 -4.93 -4.81 -8.79
N ASP A 35 -5.35 -4.27 -9.94
CA ASP A 35 -6.72 -3.77 -10.16
C ASP A 35 -7.61 -4.78 -10.92
N GLY A 36 -7.19 -6.03 -10.99
CA GLY A 36 -7.83 -7.10 -11.77
C GLY A 36 -7.37 -7.16 -13.23
N LYS A 37 -6.73 -6.10 -13.74
CA LYS A 37 -6.20 -6.03 -15.10
C LYS A 37 -4.69 -5.79 -15.11
N ASN A 38 -4.22 -4.84 -14.31
CA ASN A 38 -2.82 -4.45 -14.26
C ASN A 38 -2.21 -4.83 -12.90
N LEU A 39 -0.93 -5.15 -12.91
CA LEU A 39 -0.09 -5.10 -11.71
C LEU A 39 0.26 -3.64 -11.43
N ILE A 40 0.20 -3.24 -10.18
CA ILE A 40 0.50 -1.86 -9.74
C ILE A 40 1.60 -1.94 -8.70
N ALA A 41 2.71 -1.24 -8.94
CA ALA A 41 3.85 -1.29 -8.03
C ALA A 41 4.37 0.09 -7.65
N SER A 42 4.93 0.18 -6.45
CA SER A 42 5.68 1.30 -5.91
C SER A 42 7.18 1.00 -5.90
N ASP A 43 7.99 2.05 -5.78
CA ASP A 43 9.46 1.99 -5.72
C ASP A 43 10.05 3.01 -4.74
N GLY A 44 9.25 3.45 -3.76
CA GLY A 44 9.65 4.48 -2.79
C GLY A 44 9.61 5.91 -3.33
N SER A 45 9.40 6.11 -4.62
CA SER A 45 9.17 7.43 -5.19
C SER A 45 7.71 7.87 -5.03
N SER A 46 7.34 8.95 -5.70
CA SER A 46 5.94 9.38 -5.83
C SER A 46 5.23 8.77 -7.05
N VAL A 47 5.83 7.77 -7.70
CA VAL A 47 5.31 7.19 -8.95
C VAL A 47 4.77 5.80 -8.70
N LEU A 48 3.53 5.56 -9.14
CA LEU A 48 2.96 4.22 -9.27
C LEU A 48 3.13 3.72 -10.70
N HIS A 49 3.59 2.49 -10.83
CA HIS A 49 3.86 1.82 -12.10
C HIS A 49 2.78 0.79 -12.39
N PHE A 50 2.03 0.99 -13.46
CA PHE A 50 1.05 0.03 -13.95
C PHE A 50 1.71 -0.84 -15.02
N MET A 51 1.57 -2.15 -14.88
CA MET A 51 2.26 -3.14 -15.71
C MET A 51 1.31 -4.25 -16.10
N ASP A 52 1.62 -4.93 -17.20
CA ASP A 52 0.97 -6.19 -17.55
C ASP A 52 1.45 -7.36 -16.66
N GLU A 53 0.89 -8.55 -16.89
CA GLU A 53 1.26 -9.78 -16.17
C GLU A 53 2.72 -10.22 -16.36
N ASN A 54 3.41 -9.68 -17.37
CA ASN A 54 4.82 -9.93 -17.67
C ASN A 54 5.74 -8.81 -17.12
N PHE A 55 5.23 -7.94 -16.24
CA PHE A 55 5.91 -6.79 -15.65
C PHE A 55 6.37 -5.74 -16.67
N LYS A 56 5.78 -5.73 -17.86
CA LYS A 56 6.01 -4.68 -18.85
C LYS A 56 5.21 -3.43 -18.49
N SER A 57 5.90 -2.30 -18.35
CA SER A 57 5.26 -1.03 -17.99
C SER A 57 4.32 -0.54 -19.09
N GLU A 58 3.08 -0.27 -18.73
CA GLU A 58 2.05 0.29 -19.60
C GLU A 58 1.82 1.78 -19.31
N ARG A 59 1.77 2.15 -18.03
CA ARG A 59 1.42 3.48 -17.56
C ARG A 59 2.15 3.84 -16.26
N LYS A 60 2.37 5.13 -16.06
CA LYS A 60 2.88 5.69 -14.79
C LYS A 60 1.95 6.79 -14.32
N VAL A 61 1.77 6.87 -13.01
CA VAL A 61 0.96 7.90 -12.37
C VAL A 61 1.78 8.53 -11.24
N VAL A 62 1.84 9.85 -11.22
CA VAL A 62 2.49 10.59 -10.12
C VAL A 62 1.46 10.87 -9.05
N VAL A 63 1.69 10.36 -7.85
CA VAL A 63 0.81 10.57 -6.70
C VAL A 63 1.03 11.95 -6.13
N LYS A 64 -0.06 12.69 -5.93
CA LYS A 64 -0.04 14.06 -5.42
C LYS A 64 -1.11 14.30 -4.37
N PHE A 65 -0.75 15.07 -3.37
CA PHE A 65 -1.64 15.65 -2.40
C PHE A 65 -1.55 17.17 -2.50
N GLU A 66 -2.64 17.87 -2.79
CA GLU A 66 -2.66 19.32 -3.01
C GLU A 66 -1.53 19.79 -3.96
N ASP A 67 -1.40 19.15 -5.12
CA ASP A 67 -0.35 19.36 -6.13
C ASP A 67 1.09 19.07 -5.70
N ARG A 68 1.33 18.63 -4.49
CA ARG A 68 2.65 18.21 -3.99
C ARG A 68 2.84 16.71 -4.16
N PRO A 69 3.96 16.26 -4.75
CA PRO A 69 4.23 14.82 -4.88
C PRO A 69 4.35 14.14 -3.51
N VAL A 70 3.62 13.03 -3.32
CA VAL A 70 3.73 12.17 -2.13
C VAL A 70 4.81 11.13 -2.39
N ARG A 71 5.92 11.22 -1.68
CA ARG A 71 7.05 10.27 -1.77
C ARG A 71 6.92 9.16 -0.74
N TRP A 72 7.83 8.20 -0.85
CA TRP A 72 7.95 7.07 0.07
C TRP A 72 6.75 6.14 0.05
N LEU A 73 6.07 6.07 -1.11
CA LEU A 73 5.01 5.09 -1.32
C LEU A 73 5.60 3.69 -1.23
N ASN A 74 5.06 2.88 -0.31
CA ASN A 74 5.58 1.56 -0.03
C ASN A 74 4.53 0.49 -0.33
N GLU A 75 4.07 -0.21 0.66
CA GLU A 75 3.11 -1.29 0.49
C GLU A 75 1.78 -0.76 -0.06
N LEU A 76 1.15 -1.57 -0.92
CA LEU A 76 -0.02 -1.19 -1.71
C LEU A 76 -1.12 -2.22 -1.58
N GLU A 77 -2.37 -1.75 -1.46
CA GLU A 77 -3.56 -2.57 -1.59
C GLU A 77 -4.62 -1.89 -2.47
N TYR A 78 -5.31 -2.67 -3.30
CA TYR A 78 -6.38 -2.16 -4.15
C TYR A 78 -7.73 -2.47 -3.53
N ILE A 79 -8.43 -1.43 -3.06
CA ILE A 79 -9.69 -1.54 -2.32
C ILE A 79 -10.75 -0.65 -2.98
N ASP A 80 -11.85 -1.23 -3.40
CA ASP A 80 -13.03 -0.50 -3.92
C ASP A 80 -12.69 0.55 -4.99
N GLY A 81 -11.82 0.17 -5.94
CA GLY A 81 -11.46 1.05 -7.05
C GLY A 81 -10.39 2.11 -6.71
N LYS A 82 -9.78 2.06 -5.53
CA LYS A 82 -8.73 2.97 -5.07
C LYS A 82 -7.48 2.21 -4.69
N ILE A 83 -6.33 2.88 -4.78
CA ILE A 83 -5.06 2.36 -4.31
C ILE A 83 -4.80 2.93 -2.92
N TRP A 84 -4.64 2.05 -1.95
CA TRP A 84 -4.21 2.40 -0.61
C TRP A 84 -2.71 2.18 -0.53
N ALA A 85 -1.97 3.12 0.01
CA ALA A 85 -0.51 3.03 0.08
C ALA A 85 0.00 3.49 1.44
N ASN A 86 0.87 2.69 2.06
CA ASN A 86 1.66 3.17 3.19
C ASN A 86 2.64 4.25 2.73
N VAL A 87 2.78 5.30 3.53
CA VAL A 87 3.87 6.27 3.39
C VAL A 87 4.99 5.87 4.34
N TYR A 88 6.07 5.31 3.80
CA TYR A 88 7.16 4.71 4.58
C TYR A 88 7.75 5.69 5.61
N THR A 89 8.02 5.19 6.79
CA THR A 89 8.47 5.92 7.98
C THR A 89 7.43 6.88 8.60
N SER A 90 6.20 6.88 8.09
CA SER A 90 5.09 7.59 8.73
C SER A 90 4.01 6.60 9.22
N ASP A 91 3.14 7.06 10.09
CA ASP A 91 1.94 6.32 10.51
C ASP A 91 0.73 6.71 9.63
N GLU A 92 0.96 6.96 8.33
CA GLU A 92 -0.07 7.40 7.40
C GLU A 92 -0.26 6.42 6.25
N ILE A 93 -1.52 6.26 5.84
CA ILE A 93 -1.91 5.57 4.62
C ILE A 93 -2.64 6.59 3.74
N VAL A 94 -2.26 6.68 2.48
CA VAL A 94 -2.93 7.55 1.51
C VAL A 94 -3.85 6.73 0.60
N ILE A 95 -5.04 7.27 0.32
CA ILE A 95 -6.03 6.71 -0.60
C ILE A 95 -5.93 7.48 -1.92
N ILE A 96 -5.63 6.78 -3.00
CA ILE A 96 -5.20 7.36 -4.27
C ILE A 96 -6.19 6.99 -5.37
N ASP A 97 -6.60 7.97 -6.17
CA ASP A 97 -7.30 7.69 -7.42
C ASP A 97 -6.32 7.10 -8.44
N PRO A 98 -6.57 5.87 -8.94
CA PRO A 98 -5.66 5.23 -9.88
C PRO A 98 -5.61 5.91 -11.25
N LYS A 99 -6.55 6.80 -11.59
CA LYS A 99 -6.61 7.47 -12.89
C LYS A 99 -5.56 8.56 -13.04
N ASP A 100 -5.44 9.41 -12.03
CA ASP A 100 -4.62 10.63 -12.08
C ASP A 100 -3.60 10.74 -10.94
N GLY A 101 -3.65 9.84 -9.93
CA GLY A 101 -2.75 9.83 -8.79
C GLY A 101 -3.09 10.86 -7.71
N ARG A 102 -4.26 11.47 -7.78
CA ARG A 102 -4.71 12.40 -6.75
C ARG A 102 -5.02 11.64 -5.45
N VAL A 103 -4.48 12.13 -4.35
CA VAL A 103 -4.84 11.63 -3.01
C VAL A 103 -6.22 12.16 -2.65
N GLU A 104 -7.15 11.25 -2.37
CA GLU A 104 -8.54 11.56 -1.99
C GLU A 104 -8.78 11.45 -0.50
N GLY A 105 -7.90 10.75 0.21
CA GLY A 105 -7.97 10.58 1.65
C GLY A 105 -6.63 10.26 2.26
N VAL A 106 -6.50 10.57 3.54
CA VAL A 106 -5.35 10.19 4.37
C VAL A 106 -5.89 9.56 5.64
N ILE A 107 -5.34 8.40 5.99
CA ILE A 107 -5.65 7.69 7.24
C ILE A 107 -4.50 7.92 8.19
N ASP A 108 -4.79 8.51 9.34
CA ASP A 108 -3.86 8.67 10.44
C ASP A 108 -3.92 7.43 11.35
N CYS A 109 -2.87 6.63 11.31
CA CYS A 109 -2.74 5.40 12.10
C CYS A 109 -1.93 5.61 13.39
N ARG A 110 -1.64 6.86 13.77
CA ARG A 110 -0.92 7.14 15.02
C ARG A 110 -1.67 6.61 16.23
N GLY A 111 -0.97 5.82 17.03
CA GLY A 111 -1.52 5.23 18.24
C GLY A 111 -2.27 3.91 18.05
N LEU A 112 -2.42 3.41 16.82
CA LEU A 112 -2.99 2.07 16.58
C LEU A 112 -2.17 0.97 17.25
N LEU A 113 -0.85 1.09 17.28
CA LEU A 113 0.00 0.25 18.12
C LEU A 113 0.27 0.97 19.45
N PRO A 114 -0.32 0.52 20.57
CA PRO A 114 -0.08 1.10 21.88
C PRO A 114 1.40 1.13 22.24
N LYS A 115 1.83 2.16 22.96
CA LYS A 115 3.25 2.31 23.34
C LYS A 115 3.77 1.12 24.15
N GLU A 116 2.92 0.53 24.96
CA GLU A 116 3.21 -0.62 25.83
C GLU A 116 3.52 -1.90 25.05
N LEU A 117 3.05 -1.97 23.81
CA LEU A 117 3.30 -3.08 22.89
C LEU A 117 4.49 -2.85 21.95
N ARG A 118 5.09 -1.64 21.99
CA ARG A 118 6.29 -1.33 21.20
C ARG A 118 7.52 -1.88 21.86
N THR A 119 8.39 -2.49 21.08
CA THR A 119 9.72 -2.98 21.49
C THR A 119 10.80 -2.26 20.69
N PRO A 120 12.08 -2.35 21.09
CA PRO A 120 13.17 -1.78 20.25
C PRO A 120 13.21 -2.33 18.83
N ASP A 121 12.67 -3.53 18.61
CA ASP A 121 12.63 -4.18 17.29
C ASP A 121 11.32 -3.90 16.53
N THR A 122 10.43 -3.05 17.08
CA THR A 122 9.19 -2.68 16.41
C THR A 122 9.51 -1.82 15.19
N ASP A 123 9.22 -2.35 14.01
CA ASP A 123 9.41 -1.68 12.74
C ASP A 123 8.26 -0.70 12.44
N VAL A 124 8.29 -0.03 11.30
CA VAL A 124 7.30 0.96 10.87
C VAL A 124 5.97 0.33 10.50
N LEU A 125 4.91 1.15 10.42
CA LEU A 125 3.65 0.75 9.81
C LEU A 125 3.88 0.47 8.32
N ASN A 126 3.74 -0.78 7.91
CA ASN A 126 3.96 -1.18 6.52
C ASN A 126 3.32 -2.53 6.22
N GLY A 127 2.13 -2.50 5.69
CA GLY A 127 1.34 -3.66 5.28
C GLY A 127 -0.15 -3.36 5.38
N ILE A 128 -0.86 -3.61 4.29
CA ILE A 128 -2.31 -3.47 4.17
C ILE A 128 -2.81 -4.75 3.53
N ALA A 129 -3.87 -5.34 4.08
CA ALA A 129 -4.56 -6.44 3.43
C ALA A 129 -6.07 -6.25 3.54
N TYR A 130 -6.79 -6.53 2.46
CA TYR A 130 -8.23 -6.41 2.39
C TYR A 130 -8.90 -7.76 2.19
N ASP A 131 -9.83 -8.08 3.07
CA ASP A 131 -10.70 -9.24 2.91
C ASP A 131 -12.04 -8.81 2.30
N GLU A 132 -12.18 -9.00 1.00
CA GLU A 132 -13.41 -8.66 0.25
C GLU A 132 -14.67 -9.35 0.81
N LYS A 133 -14.54 -10.54 1.42
CA LYS A 133 -15.68 -11.29 1.93
C LYS A 133 -16.26 -10.68 3.20
N THR A 134 -15.41 -10.16 4.05
CA THR A 134 -15.81 -9.57 5.34
C THR A 134 -15.80 -8.05 5.33
N GLY A 135 -15.22 -7.42 4.29
CA GLY A 135 -15.02 -5.97 4.21
C GLY A 135 -14.00 -5.45 5.21
N LYS A 136 -13.17 -6.32 5.79
CA LYS A 136 -12.18 -5.93 6.80
C LYS A 136 -10.85 -5.58 6.17
N ILE A 137 -10.22 -4.53 6.72
CA ILE A 137 -8.87 -4.12 6.40
C ILE A 137 -7.96 -4.48 7.57
N TYR A 138 -6.85 -5.11 7.27
CA TYR A 138 -5.83 -5.49 8.23
C TYR A 138 -4.58 -4.65 7.99
N LEU A 139 -4.03 -4.10 9.06
CA LEU A 139 -2.80 -3.32 9.02
C LEU A 139 -1.69 -4.02 9.78
N LEU A 140 -0.48 -3.95 9.27
CA LEU A 140 0.71 -4.51 9.90
C LEU A 140 1.64 -3.39 10.36
N HIS A 141 2.23 -3.58 11.53
CA HIS A 141 3.26 -2.70 12.06
C HIS A 141 4.49 -3.55 12.38
N GLY A 142 5.43 -3.57 11.46
CA GLY A 142 6.50 -4.55 11.48
C GLY A 142 5.97 -5.98 11.30
N ASP A 143 6.29 -6.87 12.21
CA ASP A 143 5.81 -8.26 12.26
C ASP A 143 4.47 -8.44 12.98
N ARG A 144 3.87 -7.35 13.48
CA ARG A 144 2.63 -7.38 14.27
C ARG A 144 1.42 -7.00 13.43
N LEU A 145 0.46 -7.91 13.37
CA LEU A 145 -0.86 -7.64 12.83
C LEU A 145 -1.62 -6.73 13.82
N LEU A 146 -1.96 -5.53 13.38
CA LEU A 146 -2.90 -4.67 14.07
C LEU A 146 -4.31 -5.13 13.72
N ALA A 147 -5.24 -5.08 14.69
CA ALA A 147 -6.60 -5.60 14.54
C ALA A 147 -7.28 -5.14 13.25
N GLY A 148 -8.13 -6.02 12.69
CA GLY A 148 -8.93 -5.70 11.52
C GLY A 148 -9.87 -4.53 11.80
N MET A 149 -9.86 -3.52 10.91
CA MET A 149 -10.79 -2.39 10.93
C MET A 149 -11.90 -2.62 9.92
N ASP A 150 -13.12 -2.21 10.24
CA ASP A 150 -14.19 -2.23 9.25
C ASP A 150 -13.93 -1.16 8.18
N ALA A 151 -14.00 -1.54 6.89
CA ALA A 151 -13.74 -0.65 5.76
C ALA A 151 -14.63 0.61 5.71
N HIS A 152 -15.72 0.62 6.48
CA HIS A 152 -16.62 1.75 6.58
C HIS A 152 -16.08 2.93 7.40
N ILE A 153 -14.94 2.79 8.06
CA ILE A 153 -14.45 3.78 9.04
C ILE A 153 -13.72 4.96 8.39
N VAL A 154 -13.32 4.91 7.12
CA VAL A 154 -12.29 5.86 6.68
C VAL A 154 -12.47 6.43 5.29
N ALA A 155 -13.48 7.21 5.09
CA ALA A 155 -13.46 8.16 4.00
C ALA A 155 -13.69 9.58 4.55
N HIS A 156 -12.73 10.13 5.26
CA HIS A 156 -12.73 11.58 5.43
C HIS A 156 -12.17 12.23 4.17
N ARG A 157 -13.07 12.91 3.44
CA ARG A 157 -12.70 13.78 2.33
C ARG A 157 -11.66 14.80 2.79
N VAL A 158 -10.59 14.92 2.06
CA VAL A 158 -9.71 16.07 2.11
C VAL A 158 -10.55 17.30 1.77
N GLY A 159 -10.84 18.15 2.75
CA GLY A 159 -11.65 19.35 2.53
C GLY A 159 -12.07 20.07 3.82
N ASP A 160 -12.32 19.34 4.87
CA ASP A 160 -12.78 19.93 6.14
C ASP A 160 -11.96 19.36 7.31
N GLY A 161 -10.75 19.85 7.48
CA GLY A 161 -9.84 19.68 8.63
C GLY A 161 -10.32 18.81 9.80
N CYS A 162 -10.58 17.53 9.58
CA CYS A 162 -11.00 16.62 10.63
C CYS A 162 -9.98 15.50 10.83
N HIS A 163 -9.35 15.52 11.98
CA HIS A 163 -8.53 14.42 12.49
C HIS A 163 -9.43 13.32 13.03
N LEU A 164 -9.27 12.10 12.55
CA LEU A 164 -9.90 10.94 13.17
C LEU A 164 -9.09 10.51 14.39
N CYS A 165 -9.65 10.76 15.57
CA CYS A 165 -9.27 10.01 16.75
C CYS A 165 -10.08 8.72 16.76
N GLY A 166 -9.45 7.57 16.57
CA GLY A 166 -10.07 6.27 16.80
C GLY A 166 -10.50 6.14 18.25
N GLY A 167 -11.80 6.03 18.48
CA GLY A 167 -12.35 5.56 19.73
C GLY A 167 -12.28 4.02 19.75
N VAL A 168 -11.81 3.46 20.85
CA VAL A 168 -11.78 2.06 21.25
C VAL A 168 -13.17 1.47 21.29
#